data_a09ff948e20e5b5030fc2ad3b3599768
#
_entry.id   a09ff948e20e5b5030fc2ad3b3599768
#
_cell.length_a   1.000
_cell.length_b   1.000
_cell.length_c   1.000
_cell.angle_alpha   90.00
_cell.angle_beta   90.00
_cell.angle_gamma   90.00
#
_symmetry.space_group_name_H-M   'P 1'
#
loop_
_entity.id
_entity.type
_entity.pdbx_description
1 polymer ?
#
loop_
_entity_poly.entity_id
_entity_poly.type
_entity_poly.pdbx_seq_one_letter_code
_entity_poly.pdbx_strand_id
1 'polypeptide(L)'
;MRPISTPAPRYPPEALRAGTSGEVLVELTVGTDGSITASRVLRAHPPRVFDREALNAVKRWRFEPVAAPVTTRRTLSFNPGG
;
A
#
# COMPACT_ATOMS: atom_id res chain seq x y z
N MET A 1 -11.24 0.24 -12.51
CA MET A 1 -9.78 0.01 -12.53
C MET A 1 -9.51 -1.39 -11.97
N ARG A 2 -8.88 -2.24 -12.76
CA ARG A 2 -8.71 -3.66 -12.40
C ARG A 2 -7.28 -3.95 -12.00
N PRO A 3 -7.05 -4.52 -10.81
CA PRO A 3 -5.70 -4.88 -10.39
C PRO A 3 -5.20 -6.12 -11.14
N ILE A 4 -3.93 -6.09 -11.53
CA ILE A 4 -3.24 -7.25 -12.08
C ILE A 4 -2.43 -7.92 -10.98
N SER A 5 -1.70 -7.12 -10.19
CA SER A 5 -0.86 -7.62 -9.12
C SER A 5 -0.81 -6.59 -8.00
N THR A 6 -1.20 -7.00 -6.81
CA THR A 6 -1.20 -6.15 -5.61
C THR A 6 -0.52 -6.90 -4.47
N PRO A 7 0.82 -7.10 -4.55
CA PRO A 7 1.54 -7.85 -3.52
C PRO A 7 1.34 -7.24 -2.15
N ALA A 8 1.19 -8.12 -1.16
CA ALA A 8 1.01 -7.69 0.22
C ALA A 8 2.30 -7.05 0.74
N PRO A 9 2.19 -6.07 1.65
CA PRO A 9 3.37 -5.47 2.25
C PRO A 9 4.08 -6.46 3.18
N ARG A 10 5.41 -6.27 3.30
CA ARG A 10 6.18 -7.02 4.27
C ARG A 10 5.79 -6.57 5.68
N TYR A 11 5.68 -7.52 6.59
CA TYR A 11 5.43 -7.20 7.98
C TYR A 11 6.74 -6.79 8.65
N PRO A 12 6.83 -5.60 9.28
CA PRO A 12 8.05 -5.20 9.99
C PRO A 12 8.37 -6.22 11.09
N PRO A 13 9.60 -6.75 11.15
CA PRO A 13 9.93 -7.83 12.09
C PRO A 13 9.66 -7.50 13.55
N GLU A 14 9.97 -6.28 13.98
CA GLU A 14 9.72 -5.88 15.35
C GLU A 14 8.24 -5.80 15.69
N ALA A 15 7.44 -5.29 14.75
CA ALA A 15 6.00 -5.24 14.94
C ALA A 15 5.40 -6.63 14.98
N LEU A 16 5.92 -7.54 14.16
CA LEU A 16 5.47 -8.93 14.18
C LEU A 16 5.78 -9.61 15.51
N ARG A 17 6.99 -9.42 16.01
CA ARG A 17 7.40 -10.01 17.30
C ARG A 17 6.58 -9.46 18.46
N ALA A 18 6.25 -8.17 18.41
CA ALA A 18 5.47 -7.53 19.47
C ALA A 18 3.96 -7.76 19.32
N GLY A 19 3.53 -8.37 18.21
CA GLY A 19 2.11 -8.57 17.95
C GLY A 19 1.37 -7.27 17.63
N THR A 20 2.09 -6.27 17.14
CA THR A 20 1.50 -4.97 16.82
C THR A 20 0.72 -5.05 15.51
N SER A 21 -0.55 -4.68 15.55
CA SER A 21 -1.38 -4.55 14.37
C SER A 21 -1.55 -3.08 13.99
N GLY A 22 -2.03 -2.82 12.80
CA GLY A 22 -2.29 -1.45 12.38
C GLY A 22 -2.80 -1.36 10.96
N GLU A 23 -2.96 -0.12 10.50
CA GLU A 23 -3.40 0.15 9.14
C GLU A 23 -2.77 1.42 8.61
N VAL A 24 -2.65 1.50 7.29
CA VAL A 24 -2.09 2.65 6.58
C VAL A 24 -3.02 3.01 5.42
N LEU A 25 -3.48 4.24 5.41
CA LEU A 25 -4.25 4.78 4.28
C LEU A 25 -3.27 5.42 3.30
N VAL A 26 -3.19 4.87 2.09
CA VAL A 26 -2.28 5.34 1.06
C VAL A 26 -3.09 5.93 -0.10
N GLU A 27 -2.67 7.09 -0.57
CA GLU A 27 -3.16 7.65 -1.83
C GLU A 27 -2.15 7.29 -2.91
N LEU A 28 -2.64 6.72 -4.00
CA LEU A 28 -1.78 6.28 -5.10
C LEU A 28 -2.35 6.76 -6.43
N THR A 29 -1.43 7.04 -7.36
CA THR A 29 -1.79 7.41 -8.72
C THR A 29 -1.35 6.31 -9.66
N VAL A 30 -2.30 5.80 -10.43
CA VAL A 30 -2.06 4.77 -11.45
C VAL A 30 -1.88 5.48 -12.78
N GLY A 31 -0.74 5.27 -13.41
CA GLY A 31 -0.45 5.81 -14.73
C GLY A 31 -1.16 5.04 -15.83
N THR A 32 -1.13 5.58 -17.04
CA THR A 32 -1.85 4.99 -18.17
C THR A 32 -1.39 3.58 -18.53
N ASP A 33 -0.16 3.22 -18.17
CA ASP A 33 0.38 1.86 -18.39
C ASP A 33 0.04 0.91 -17.22
N GLY A 34 -0.68 1.39 -16.22
CA GLY A 34 -1.05 0.59 -15.05
C GLY A 34 -0.02 0.58 -13.93
N SER A 35 1.12 1.24 -14.11
CA SER A 35 2.13 1.33 -13.05
C SER A 35 1.79 2.45 -12.05
N ILE A 36 2.36 2.37 -10.86
CA ILE A 36 2.16 3.39 -9.84
C ILE A 36 3.17 4.50 -10.06
N THR A 37 2.68 5.69 -10.37
CA THR A 37 3.52 6.85 -10.67
C THR A 37 3.74 7.74 -9.45
N ALA A 38 2.87 7.67 -8.46
CA ALA A 38 2.99 8.44 -7.22
C ALA A 38 2.27 7.72 -6.11
N SER A 39 2.77 7.86 -4.89
CA SER A 39 2.11 7.31 -3.71
C SER A 39 2.53 8.11 -2.48
N ARG A 40 1.61 8.23 -1.53
CA ARG A 40 1.89 8.89 -0.25
C ARG A 40 0.97 8.35 0.83
N VAL A 41 1.45 8.38 2.06
CA VAL A 41 0.65 8.03 3.23
C VAL A 41 -0.22 9.23 3.62
N LEU A 42 -1.52 9.02 3.70
CA LEU A 42 -2.45 10.02 4.21
C LEU A 42 -2.65 9.89 5.71
N ARG A 43 -2.66 8.66 6.21
CA ARG A 43 -2.87 8.38 7.62
C ARG A 43 -2.29 7.01 7.94
N ALA A 44 -1.71 6.89 9.11
CA ALA A 44 -1.18 5.61 9.61
C ALA A 44 -1.51 5.48 11.09
N HIS A 45 -1.86 4.27 11.49
CA HIS A 45 -2.22 3.99 12.88
C HIS A 45 -1.70 2.61 13.26
N PRO A 46 -0.69 2.50 14.12
CA PRO A 46 0.09 3.59 14.71
C PRO A 46 1.01 4.29 13.69
N PRO A 47 1.35 5.58 13.90
CA PRO A 47 2.19 6.29 12.94
C PRO A 47 3.62 5.76 12.92
N ARG A 48 4.22 5.79 11.74
CA ARG A 48 5.63 5.48 11.50
C ARG A 48 6.06 4.05 11.83
N VAL A 49 5.12 3.14 11.97
CA VAL A 49 5.43 1.72 12.18
C VAL A 49 5.36 0.97 10.85
N PHE A 50 4.27 1.16 10.09
CA PHE A 50 4.00 0.41 8.88
C PHE A 50 4.12 1.24 7.60
N ASP A 51 4.36 2.55 7.71
CA ASP A 51 4.32 3.47 6.58
C ASP A 51 5.26 3.05 5.45
N ARG A 52 6.52 2.74 5.78
CA ARG A 52 7.53 2.38 4.79
C ARG A 52 7.15 1.12 4.03
N GLU A 53 6.73 0.08 4.75
CA GLU A 53 6.39 -1.18 4.11
C GLU A 53 5.13 -1.07 3.27
N ALA A 54 4.17 -0.25 3.70
CA ALA A 54 2.98 0.01 2.91
C ALA A 54 3.33 0.70 1.59
N LEU A 55 4.17 1.74 1.63
CA LEU A 55 4.60 2.43 0.42
C LEU A 55 5.43 1.53 -0.48
N ASN A 56 6.34 0.72 0.09
CA ASN A 56 7.15 -0.20 -0.70
C ASN A 56 6.28 -1.22 -1.44
N ALA A 57 5.23 -1.69 -0.82
CA ALA A 57 4.30 -2.63 -1.45
C ALA A 57 3.53 -1.96 -2.59
N VAL A 58 2.95 -0.78 -2.31
CA VAL A 58 2.12 -0.06 -3.28
C VAL A 58 2.92 0.30 -4.53
N LYS A 59 4.18 0.67 -4.38
CA LYS A 59 5.04 1.00 -5.54
C LYS A 59 5.17 -0.15 -6.52
N ARG A 60 4.99 -1.39 -6.08
CA ARG A 60 5.09 -2.58 -6.93
C ARG A 60 3.75 -3.06 -7.45
N TRP A 61 2.67 -2.42 -7.06
CA TRP A 61 1.36 -2.77 -7.56
C TRP A 61 1.25 -2.48 -9.05
N ARG A 62 0.46 -3.27 -9.73
CA ARG A 62 0.19 -3.11 -11.17
C ARG A 62 -1.28 -3.28 -11.43
N PHE A 63 -1.80 -2.40 -12.27
CA PHE A 63 -3.20 -2.41 -12.69
C PHE A 63 -3.24 -2.56 -14.20
N GLU A 64 -4.42 -2.89 -14.74
CA GLU A 64 -4.61 -2.85 -16.18
C GLU A 64 -4.46 -1.41 -16.67
N PRO A 65 -3.99 -1.21 -17.93
CA PRO A 65 -3.87 0.13 -18.49
C PRO A 65 -5.18 0.90 -18.39
N VAL A 66 -5.07 2.19 -18.17
CA VAL A 66 -6.21 3.11 -18.04
C VAL A 66 -6.10 4.22 -19.07
N ALA A 67 -7.24 4.80 -19.45
CA ALA A 67 -7.27 5.84 -20.49
C ALA A 67 -6.61 7.14 -20.03
N ALA A 68 -6.66 7.42 -18.74
CA ALA A 68 -6.05 8.60 -18.12
C ALA A 68 -5.58 8.23 -16.72
N PRO A 69 -4.59 8.93 -16.14
CA PRO A 69 -4.14 8.65 -14.79
C PRO A 69 -5.29 8.70 -13.78
N VAL A 70 -5.29 7.77 -12.84
CA VAL A 70 -6.32 7.66 -11.81
C VAL A 70 -5.66 7.76 -10.44
N THR A 71 -6.14 8.68 -9.61
CA THR A 71 -5.73 8.77 -8.21
C THR A 71 -6.80 8.15 -7.34
N THR A 72 -6.42 7.24 -6.48
CA THR A 72 -7.34 6.51 -5.61
C THR A 72 -6.70 6.29 -4.25
N ARG A 73 -7.47 5.77 -3.32
CA ARG A 73 -7.01 5.49 -1.96
C ARG A 73 -7.23 4.03 -1.62
N ARG A 74 -6.28 3.47 -0.86
CA ARG A 74 -6.36 2.10 -0.38
C ARG A 74 -5.87 2.04 1.06
N THR A 75 -6.59 1.28 1.87
CA THR A 75 -6.16 1.00 3.24
C THR A 75 -5.48 -0.36 3.27
N LEU A 76 -4.22 -0.38 3.73
CA LEU A 76 -3.47 -1.61 3.92
C LEU A 76 -3.53 -1.97 5.40
N SER A 77 -4.00 -3.17 5.70
CA SER A 77 -4.14 -3.66 7.08
C SER A 77 -3.01 -4.63 7.41
N PHE A 78 -2.49 -4.51 8.62
CA PHE A 78 -1.42 -5.35 9.13
C PHE A 78 -1.93 -6.10 10.35
N ASN A 79 -2.06 -7.42 10.22
CA ASN A 79 -2.56 -8.28 11.30
C ASN A 79 -1.56 -9.42 11.51
N PRO A 80 -0.96 -9.54 12.73
CA PRO A 80 0.05 -10.58 12.98
C PRO A 80 -0.50 -11.99 12.88
N GLY A 81 -1.79 -12.16 13.08
CA GLY A 81 -2.44 -13.48 13.06
C GLY A 81 -2.99 -13.89 11.70
N GLY A 82 -2.69 -13.15 10.66
CA GLY A 82 -3.16 -13.50 9.33
C GLY A 82 -3.63 -12.32 8.55
#